data_7874d5848b52069cb1f25f6507d6ac01
#
_entry.id   7874d5848b52069cb1f25f6507d6ac01
#
_cell.length_a   1.000
_cell.length_b   1.000
_cell.length_c   1.000
_cell.angle_alpha   90.00
_cell.angle_beta   90.00
_cell.angle_gamma   90.00
#
_symmetry.space_group_name_H-M   'P 1'
#
loop_
_entity.id
_entity.type
_entity.pdbx_description
1 polymer ?
#
loop_
_entity_poly.entity_id
_entity_poly.type
_entity_poly.pdbx_seq_one_letter_code
_entity_poly.pdbx_strand_id
1 'polypeptide(L)'
;MLLTIHRGTHEIGGSCVEITDRDSRIVIDIGMPLVKEGGGKFNLKEYEHLKGPELVRAGVLPDIKGFYEWDSKNKPIDGLLISHAHIDHYGFLPYINKNIHCYLGEGTERLIDITSLFFGFNISIDKHTFIKSGAPIQVGSFKIIPYLMDHAAFDAYAFLMESGDKKVHYSGDFREHGRKEKAFRWFLHNAPKDIDALLLEGTLVGDRKEAAKTEDDIEKDFVKEIKNTSGIVLAVLSGQNIDRIVSLYRAAVRTGRSLVVDVYTANVLAELRELAKIPYPSEEFNTMKVFYPYRLSEKIAKMGRKDMLYRFKASKVAKKEISENPEKTVMFVKSSMIPDLASIKNIDGATVIYSMWGGYLDEPSMKPFLHFIEKKNMRLTHIHTSGHAFVKTLKKVVKVLKPKTIIPIHTFHPDLYKILFPNVHEVSDGEEVKI
;
A
#
# COMPACT_ATOMS: atom_id res chain seq x y z
N MET A 1 -19.58 2.71 23.52
CA MET A 1 -18.38 2.49 22.71
C MET A 1 -17.57 3.78 22.70
N LEU A 2 -16.25 3.70 22.91
CA LEU A 2 -15.31 4.83 22.80
C LEU A 2 -14.37 4.58 21.62
N LEU A 3 -14.04 5.64 20.90
CA LEU A 3 -13.15 5.66 19.77
C LEU A 3 -12.02 6.64 20.04
N THR A 4 -10.77 6.25 19.80
CA THR A 4 -9.60 7.12 19.87
C THR A 4 -8.78 6.95 18.59
N ILE A 5 -8.60 8.02 17.83
CA ILE A 5 -7.63 8.03 16.73
C ILE A 5 -6.30 8.49 17.31
N HIS A 6 -5.38 7.57 17.49
CA HIS A 6 -4.06 7.87 18.05
C HIS A 6 -3.17 8.59 17.04
N ARG A 7 -3.41 8.38 15.74
CA ARG A 7 -2.71 9.04 14.64
C ARG A 7 -3.52 8.95 13.34
N GLY A 8 -3.41 9.98 12.50
CA GLY A 8 -4.02 10.00 11.17
C GLY A 8 -5.13 11.03 10.99
N THR A 9 -5.42 11.89 11.98
CA THR A 9 -6.51 12.90 11.89
C THR A 9 -6.12 14.08 10.98
N HIS A 10 -4.84 14.47 10.96
CA HIS A 10 -4.32 15.63 10.20
C HIS A 10 -3.10 15.27 9.34
N GLU A 11 -2.94 13.99 9.04
CA GLU A 11 -1.85 13.49 8.21
C GLU A 11 -2.33 12.36 7.28
N ILE A 12 -1.59 12.14 6.19
CA ILE A 12 -1.74 10.97 5.34
C ILE A 12 -0.71 9.96 5.79
N GLY A 13 -1.18 8.76 6.17
CA GLY A 13 -0.36 7.69 6.72
C GLY A 13 -0.29 7.71 8.25
N GLY A 14 0.45 6.77 8.82
CA GLY A 14 0.56 6.60 10.25
C GLY A 14 -0.71 6.13 10.95
N SER A 15 -1.70 5.66 10.22
CA SER A 15 -3.04 5.34 10.76
C SER A 15 -2.98 4.40 11.95
N CYS A 16 -3.64 4.80 13.04
CA CYS A 16 -3.77 3.99 14.25
C CYS A 16 -5.03 4.37 15.02
N VAL A 17 -5.97 3.45 15.12
CA VAL A 17 -7.29 3.67 15.73
C VAL A 17 -7.55 2.64 16.82
N GLU A 18 -7.94 3.08 18.00
CA GLU A 18 -8.39 2.22 19.10
C GLU A 18 -9.90 2.33 19.28
N ILE A 19 -10.56 1.20 19.45
CA ILE A 19 -12.00 1.16 19.81
C ILE A 19 -12.14 0.32 21.07
N THR A 20 -12.85 0.88 22.05
CA THR A 20 -13.14 0.20 23.30
C THR A 20 -14.64 0.13 23.55
N ASP A 21 -15.10 -1.02 24.02
CA ASP A 21 -16.47 -1.19 24.49
C ASP A 21 -16.50 -2.22 25.61
N ARG A 22 -17.13 -1.88 26.75
CA ARG A 22 -17.15 -2.72 27.96
C ARG A 22 -15.71 -3.03 28.39
N ASP A 23 -15.37 -4.33 28.42
CA ASP A 23 -14.04 -4.82 28.79
C ASP A 23 -13.13 -5.10 27.60
N SER A 24 -13.63 -4.91 26.38
CA SER A 24 -12.89 -5.23 25.15
C SER A 24 -12.23 -4.01 24.52
N ARG A 25 -11.02 -4.23 23.95
CA ARG A 25 -10.19 -3.23 23.28
C ARG A 25 -9.62 -3.82 22.01
N ILE A 26 -9.84 -3.16 20.89
CA ILE A 26 -9.22 -3.50 19.60
C ILE A 26 -8.47 -2.31 19.05
N VAL A 27 -7.41 -2.59 18.29
CA VAL A 27 -6.65 -1.58 17.54
C VAL A 27 -6.79 -1.90 16.05
N ILE A 28 -6.91 -0.87 15.22
CA ILE A 28 -6.94 -0.98 13.76
C ILE A 28 -5.74 -0.20 13.23
N ASP A 29 -4.89 -0.90 12.52
CA ASP A 29 -3.61 -0.44 11.97
C ASP A 29 -2.62 0.05 13.05
N ILE A 30 -1.37 0.06 12.70
CA ILE A 30 -0.24 0.62 13.46
C ILE A 30 0.81 1.13 12.47
N GLY A 31 0.44 2.21 11.82
CA GLY A 31 1.15 2.76 10.68
C GLY A 31 2.38 3.57 11.05
N MET A 32 3.36 3.56 10.16
CA MET A 32 4.48 4.49 10.21
C MET A 32 4.08 5.81 9.54
N PRO A 33 4.35 6.97 10.13
CA PRO A 33 4.09 8.25 9.46
C PRO A 33 4.90 8.35 8.17
N LEU A 34 4.34 9.02 7.16
CA LEU A 34 5.05 9.30 5.90
C LEU A 34 5.80 10.64 5.98
N VAL A 35 5.32 11.56 6.81
CA VAL A 35 5.83 12.92 6.97
C VAL A 35 6.17 13.17 8.44
N LYS A 36 7.21 13.95 8.69
CA LYS A 36 7.57 14.40 10.06
C LYS A 36 6.64 15.54 10.50
N GLU A 37 6.47 15.67 11.81
CA GLU A 37 5.94 16.91 12.38
C GLU A 37 6.79 18.11 11.91
N GLY A 38 6.15 19.15 11.41
CA GLY A 38 6.84 20.30 10.80
C GLY A 38 7.27 20.10 9.34
N GLY A 39 6.97 18.96 8.71
CA GLY A 39 7.21 18.70 7.28
C GLY A 39 8.46 17.88 6.98
N GLY A 40 8.55 17.42 5.75
CA GLY A 40 9.62 16.54 5.27
C GLY A 40 9.34 15.05 5.50
N LYS A 41 10.08 14.19 4.80
CA LYS A 41 9.88 12.73 4.84
C LYS A 41 10.26 12.15 6.19
N PHE A 42 9.39 11.32 6.75
CA PHE A 42 9.70 10.56 7.96
C PHE A 42 10.77 9.48 7.65
N ASN A 43 11.72 9.33 8.55
CA ASN A 43 12.78 8.33 8.45
C ASN A 43 13.07 7.72 9.83
N LEU A 44 12.61 6.49 10.06
CA LEU A 44 12.78 5.78 11.33
C LEU A 44 14.25 5.64 11.75
N LYS A 45 15.21 5.64 10.80
CA LYS A 45 16.63 5.56 11.11
C LYS A 45 17.17 6.72 11.96
N GLU A 46 16.52 7.88 11.89
CA GLU A 46 16.90 9.03 12.73
C GLU A 46 16.63 8.79 14.21
N TYR A 47 15.80 7.81 14.53
CA TYR A 47 15.39 7.43 15.89
C TYR A 47 15.96 6.08 16.32
N GLU A 48 16.92 5.48 15.58
CA GLU A 48 17.55 4.18 15.92
C GLU A 48 18.24 4.18 17.29
N HIS A 49 18.61 5.36 17.80
CA HIS A 49 19.23 5.53 19.12
C HIS A 49 18.21 5.47 20.28
N LEU A 50 16.91 5.55 20.00
CA LEU A 50 15.84 5.52 21.00
C LEU A 50 15.32 4.09 21.20
N LYS A 51 15.00 3.75 22.46
CA LYS A 51 14.31 2.50 22.81
C LYS A 51 12.79 2.71 22.79
N GLY A 52 12.03 1.64 22.79
CA GLY A 52 10.59 1.67 22.65
C GLY A 52 9.84 2.72 23.49
N PRO A 53 10.03 2.80 24.84
CA PRO A 53 9.39 3.84 25.66
C PRO A 53 9.84 5.26 25.31
N GLU A 54 11.05 5.43 24.78
CA GLU A 54 11.55 6.74 24.34
C GLU A 54 10.93 7.15 23.01
N LEU A 55 10.65 6.20 22.13
CA LEU A 55 9.91 6.45 20.88
C LEU A 55 8.49 6.94 21.15
N VAL A 56 7.82 6.41 22.19
CA VAL A 56 6.50 6.91 22.64
C VAL A 56 6.63 8.35 23.16
N ARG A 57 7.60 8.64 24.03
CA ARG A 57 7.83 10.01 24.53
C ARG A 57 8.21 11.02 23.45
N ALA A 58 8.88 10.55 22.41
CA ALA A 58 9.24 11.37 21.25
C ALA A 58 8.08 11.52 20.22
N GLY A 59 6.90 10.98 20.49
CA GLY A 59 5.75 11.03 19.58
C GLY A 59 5.90 10.20 18.31
N VAL A 60 6.94 9.35 18.23
CA VAL A 60 7.15 8.45 17.08
C VAL A 60 6.16 7.29 17.13
N LEU A 61 5.97 6.67 18.28
CA LEU A 61 4.96 5.65 18.51
C LEU A 61 3.76 6.24 19.28
N PRO A 62 2.52 5.85 18.97
CA PRO A 62 1.35 6.23 19.74
C PRO A 62 1.42 5.78 21.21
N ASP A 63 0.87 6.51 22.15
CA ASP A 63 0.81 6.11 23.57
C ASP A 63 -0.42 5.22 23.82
N ILE A 64 -0.29 3.93 23.54
CA ILE A 64 -1.34 2.93 23.74
C ILE A 64 -0.92 1.96 24.85
N LYS A 65 -1.60 2.01 25.98
CA LYS A 65 -1.28 1.17 27.15
C LYS A 65 -1.61 -0.30 26.87
N GLY A 66 -0.68 -1.21 27.23
CA GLY A 66 -0.82 -2.66 27.04
C GLY A 66 -0.59 -3.14 25.60
N PHE A 67 -0.19 -2.24 24.67
CA PHE A 67 -0.02 -2.58 23.27
C PHE A 67 1.40 -3.05 22.92
N TYR A 68 2.41 -2.55 23.63
CA TYR A 68 3.82 -2.79 23.32
C TYR A 68 4.45 -3.91 24.16
N GLU A 69 5.54 -4.50 23.68
CA GLU A 69 6.27 -5.57 24.40
C GLU A 69 6.71 -5.16 25.82
N TRP A 70 7.09 -3.90 26.01
CA TRP A 70 7.54 -3.37 27.30
C TRP A 70 6.41 -2.97 28.24
N ASP A 71 5.17 -3.04 27.81
CA ASP A 71 3.98 -2.56 28.57
C ASP A 71 2.99 -3.70 28.88
N SER A 72 3.47 -4.91 29.04
CA SER A 72 2.67 -6.14 29.24
C SER A 72 1.88 -6.20 30.56
N LYS A 73 2.10 -5.27 31.49
CA LYS A 73 1.41 -5.22 32.79
C LYS A 73 0.03 -4.53 32.74
N ASN A 74 -0.23 -3.77 31.70
CA ASN A 74 -1.50 -3.09 31.50
C ASN A 74 -2.54 -4.02 30.85
N LYS A 75 -3.82 -3.60 30.87
CA LYS A 75 -4.91 -4.35 30.24
C LYS A 75 -4.53 -4.61 28.77
N PRO A 76 -4.53 -5.88 28.31
CA PRO A 76 -4.13 -6.23 26.97
C PRO A 76 -5.12 -5.71 25.91
N ILE A 77 -4.66 -5.62 24.68
CA ILE A 77 -5.47 -5.46 23.50
C ILE A 77 -6.00 -6.84 23.08
N ASP A 78 -7.30 -6.97 22.84
CA ASP A 78 -7.95 -8.23 22.44
C ASP A 78 -7.61 -8.64 21.01
N GLY A 79 -7.31 -7.65 20.14
CA GLY A 79 -6.90 -7.91 18.77
C GLY A 79 -6.42 -6.68 18.03
N LEU A 80 -5.53 -6.91 17.07
CA LEU A 80 -5.07 -5.93 16.09
C LEU A 80 -5.62 -6.28 14.71
N LEU A 81 -6.37 -5.39 14.10
CA LEU A 81 -6.83 -5.50 12.72
C LEU A 81 -5.84 -4.78 11.81
N ILE A 82 -5.35 -5.42 10.77
CA ILE A 82 -4.49 -4.77 9.76
C ILE A 82 -5.27 -4.68 8.46
N SER A 83 -5.49 -3.44 8.02
CA SER A 83 -6.31 -3.17 6.84
C SER A 83 -5.62 -3.59 5.54
N HIS A 84 -4.33 -3.31 5.36
CA HIS A 84 -3.57 -3.66 4.17
C HIS A 84 -2.04 -3.49 4.33
N ALA A 85 -1.28 -3.95 3.33
CA ALA A 85 0.18 -4.02 3.37
C ALA A 85 0.90 -2.75 2.87
N HIS A 86 0.43 -1.55 3.19
CA HIS A 86 1.22 -0.33 3.06
C HIS A 86 1.87 0.03 4.40
N ILE A 87 3.13 0.51 4.35
CA ILE A 87 3.96 0.76 5.54
C ILE A 87 3.32 1.72 6.54
N ASP A 88 2.50 2.62 6.07
CA ASP A 88 1.75 3.60 6.85
C ASP A 88 0.48 3.02 7.51
N HIS A 89 0.27 1.70 7.41
CA HIS A 89 -0.77 0.94 8.12
C HIS A 89 -0.23 -0.18 9.00
N TYR A 90 1.01 -0.67 8.74
CA TYR A 90 1.60 -1.76 9.53
C TYR A 90 3.03 -1.50 10.02
N GLY A 91 3.64 -0.37 9.66
CA GLY A 91 5.09 -0.16 9.77
C GLY A 91 5.67 -0.25 11.17
N PHE A 92 4.87 -0.12 12.21
CA PHE A 92 5.28 -0.26 13.60
C PHE A 92 4.94 -1.61 14.24
N LEU A 93 4.52 -2.61 13.46
CA LEU A 93 4.35 -3.99 13.93
C LEU A 93 5.55 -4.56 14.72
N PRO A 94 6.82 -4.23 14.42
CA PRO A 94 7.95 -4.73 15.18
C PRO A 94 7.95 -4.38 16.67
N TYR A 95 7.18 -3.39 17.09
CA TYR A 95 7.14 -2.89 18.47
C TYR A 95 5.99 -3.44 19.30
N ILE A 96 4.99 -4.06 18.67
CA ILE A 96 3.80 -4.55 19.39
C ILE A 96 4.10 -5.79 20.21
N ASN A 97 3.30 -6.03 21.22
CA ASN A 97 3.35 -7.25 22.02
C ASN A 97 2.96 -8.46 21.16
N LYS A 98 3.87 -9.42 21.00
CA LYS A 98 3.70 -10.64 20.19
C LYS A 98 2.55 -11.54 20.64
N ASN A 99 2.01 -11.32 21.83
CA ASN A 99 0.83 -12.04 22.32
C ASN A 99 -0.48 -11.50 21.76
N ILE A 100 -0.50 -10.30 21.19
CA ILE A 100 -1.70 -9.73 20.56
C ILE A 100 -2.00 -10.53 19.28
N HIS A 101 -3.26 -10.97 19.16
CA HIS A 101 -3.72 -11.69 17.99
C HIS A 101 -4.01 -10.70 16.84
N CYS A 102 -3.42 -10.97 15.66
CA CYS A 102 -3.59 -10.14 14.47
C CYS A 102 -4.66 -10.72 13.55
N TYR A 103 -5.50 -9.86 12.99
CA TYR A 103 -6.53 -10.21 12.00
C TYR A 103 -6.24 -9.44 10.71
N LEU A 104 -5.93 -10.15 9.63
CA LEU A 104 -5.52 -9.55 8.38
C LEU A 104 -5.83 -10.47 7.19
N GLY A 105 -5.79 -9.93 5.98
CA GLY A 105 -5.88 -10.73 4.77
C GLY A 105 -4.63 -11.60 4.55
N GLU A 106 -4.80 -12.77 3.96
CA GLU A 106 -3.66 -13.67 3.65
C GLU A 106 -2.68 -13.02 2.68
N GLY A 107 -3.19 -12.25 1.70
CA GLY A 107 -2.34 -11.50 0.79
C GLY A 107 -1.60 -10.36 1.48
N THR A 108 -2.20 -9.73 2.48
CA THR A 108 -1.58 -8.70 3.30
C THR A 108 -0.41 -9.28 4.09
N GLU A 109 -0.59 -10.42 4.74
CA GLU A 109 0.48 -11.11 5.48
C GLU A 109 1.65 -11.49 4.57
N ARG A 110 1.39 -12.15 3.44
CA ARG A 110 2.42 -12.54 2.47
C ARG A 110 3.22 -11.33 1.96
N LEU A 111 2.57 -10.18 1.75
CA LEU A 111 3.23 -8.93 1.35
C LEU A 111 4.08 -8.32 2.47
N ILE A 112 3.62 -8.37 3.71
CA ILE A 112 4.38 -7.92 4.87
C ILE A 112 5.63 -8.78 5.03
N ASP A 113 5.51 -10.10 4.95
CA ASP A 113 6.61 -11.04 5.08
C ASP A 113 7.69 -10.84 4.01
N ILE A 114 7.27 -10.77 2.73
CA ILE A 114 8.24 -10.57 1.65
C ILE A 114 8.90 -9.19 1.75
N THR A 115 8.15 -8.16 2.16
CA THR A 115 8.69 -6.82 2.36
C THR A 115 9.69 -6.80 3.51
N SER A 116 9.33 -7.41 4.64
CA SER A 116 10.20 -7.58 5.79
C SER A 116 11.53 -8.22 5.40
N LEU A 117 11.46 -9.32 4.68
CA LEU A 117 12.63 -10.02 4.20
C LEU A 117 13.52 -9.14 3.29
N PHE A 118 12.95 -8.52 2.25
CA PHE A 118 13.74 -7.75 1.27
C PHE A 118 14.29 -6.44 1.83
N PHE A 119 13.58 -5.78 2.73
CA PHE A 119 14.01 -4.49 3.29
C PHE A 119 14.72 -4.63 4.64
N GLY A 120 14.71 -5.82 5.24
CA GLY A 120 15.40 -6.10 6.52
C GLY A 120 14.66 -5.58 7.73
N PHE A 121 13.33 -5.48 7.64
CA PHE A 121 12.49 -5.27 8.81
C PHE A 121 12.39 -6.60 9.58
N ASN A 122 12.39 -6.53 10.92
CA ASN A 122 12.19 -7.70 11.77
C ASN A 122 10.70 -7.80 12.14
N ILE A 123 9.86 -8.16 11.18
CA ILE A 123 8.42 -8.34 11.40
C ILE A 123 8.13 -9.84 11.44
N SER A 124 7.45 -10.28 12.48
CA SER A 124 6.91 -11.63 12.62
C SER A 124 5.50 -11.50 13.18
N ILE A 125 4.52 -12.10 12.51
CA ILE A 125 3.13 -12.13 12.95
C ILE A 125 2.80 -13.56 13.38
N ASP A 126 3.19 -13.89 14.63
CA ASP A 126 3.15 -15.28 15.13
C ASP A 126 1.73 -15.75 15.42
N LYS A 127 0.85 -14.86 15.87
CA LYS A 127 -0.54 -15.14 16.20
C LYS A 127 -1.47 -14.38 15.28
N HIS A 128 -2.07 -15.07 14.32
CA HIS A 128 -2.98 -14.41 13.39
C HIS A 128 -4.16 -15.29 12.96
N THR A 129 -5.17 -14.64 12.43
CA THR A 129 -6.29 -15.24 11.73
C THR A 129 -6.51 -14.52 10.41
N PHE A 130 -6.58 -15.27 9.31
CA PHE A 130 -6.93 -14.70 8.02
C PHE A 130 -8.40 -14.36 7.94
N ILE A 131 -8.68 -13.11 7.58
CA ILE A 131 -10.03 -12.60 7.38
C ILE A 131 -10.50 -12.83 5.94
N LYS A 132 -11.82 -12.90 5.77
CA LYS A 132 -12.46 -13.04 4.46
C LYS A 132 -13.60 -12.05 4.34
N SER A 133 -13.72 -11.41 3.17
CA SER A 133 -14.78 -10.43 2.90
C SER A 133 -16.16 -10.98 3.21
N GLY A 134 -16.92 -10.28 4.05
CA GLY A 134 -18.27 -10.63 4.46
C GLY A 134 -18.37 -11.74 5.52
N ALA A 135 -17.27 -12.37 5.92
CA ALA A 135 -17.27 -13.39 6.97
C ALA A 135 -17.02 -12.72 8.34
N PRO A 136 -18.01 -12.72 9.25
CA PRO A 136 -17.84 -12.07 10.54
C PRO A 136 -16.88 -12.87 11.44
N ILE A 137 -16.09 -12.13 12.24
CA ILE A 137 -15.21 -12.66 13.28
C ILE A 137 -15.59 -12.03 14.62
N GLN A 138 -15.31 -12.76 15.72
CA GLN A 138 -15.53 -12.27 17.08
C GLN A 138 -14.19 -11.93 17.73
N VAL A 139 -14.03 -10.69 18.21
CA VAL A 139 -12.84 -10.23 18.94
C VAL A 139 -13.32 -9.52 20.21
N GLY A 140 -13.16 -10.15 21.34
CA GLY A 140 -13.76 -9.67 22.58
C GLY A 140 -15.29 -9.50 22.45
N SER A 141 -15.80 -8.34 22.80
CA SER A 141 -17.23 -7.98 22.64
C SER A 141 -17.59 -7.55 21.21
N PHE A 142 -16.62 -7.37 20.33
CA PHE A 142 -16.84 -6.87 18.98
C PHE A 142 -17.12 -8.00 17.99
N LYS A 143 -18.21 -7.89 17.26
CA LYS A 143 -18.42 -8.61 16.01
C LYS A 143 -17.88 -7.74 14.87
N ILE A 144 -16.88 -8.26 14.15
CA ILE A 144 -16.19 -7.53 13.10
C ILE A 144 -16.50 -8.16 11.75
N ILE A 145 -16.91 -7.34 10.79
CA ILE A 145 -17.18 -7.78 9.42
C ILE A 145 -16.19 -7.08 8.49
N PRO A 146 -15.21 -7.80 7.91
CA PRO A 146 -14.28 -7.25 6.93
C PRO A 146 -14.94 -7.16 5.55
N TYR A 147 -14.60 -6.11 4.80
CA TYR A 147 -15.02 -5.91 3.42
C TYR A 147 -13.80 -5.72 2.54
N LEU A 148 -13.59 -6.61 1.58
CA LEU A 148 -12.53 -6.45 0.58
C LEU A 148 -12.79 -5.19 -0.26
N MET A 149 -11.79 -4.33 -0.33
CA MET A 149 -11.88 -3.05 -1.03
C MET A 149 -10.97 -3.03 -2.26
N ASP A 150 -11.32 -2.21 -3.24
CA ASP A 150 -10.40 -1.85 -4.31
C ASP A 150 -9.41 -0.82 -3.77
N HIS A 151 -8.13 -1.13 -3.85
CA HIS A 151 -7.02 -0.25 -3.48
C HIS A 151 -5.76 -0.65 -4.27
N ALA A 152 -4.74 0.23 -4.28
CA ALA A 152 -3.45 -0.07 -4.91
C ALA A 152 -2.74 -1.26 -4.25
N ALA A 153 -2.86 -1.41 -2.93
CA ALA A 153 -2.43 -2.60 -2.22
C ALA A 153 -3.34 -3.79 -2.54
N PHE A 154 -2.72 -4.96 -2.65
CA PHE A 154 -3.46 -6.21 -2.77
C PHE A 154 -4.09 -6.57 -1.42
N ASP A 155 -5.31 -7.14 -1.46
CA ASP A 155 -6.01 -7.68 -0.28
C ASP A 155 -6.27 -6.63 0.83
N ALA A 156 -6.74 -5.43 0.43
CA ALA A 156 -7.09 -4.33 1.33
C ALA A 156 -8.51 -4.45 1.85
N TYR A 157 -8.72 -4.14 3.15
CA TYR A 157 -10.01 -4.28 3.82
C TYR A 157 -10.46 -3.00 4.52
N ALA A 158 -11.77 -2.76 4.44
CA ALA A 158 -12.53 -1.94 5.38
C ALA A 158 -13.13 -2.85 6.45
N PHE A 159 -13.46 -2.27 7.63
CA PHE A 159 -14.00 -3.03 8.76
C PHE A 159 -15.28 -2.38 9.29
N LEU A 160 -16.31 -3.20 9.49
CA LEU A 160 -17.44 -2.84 10.32
C LEU A 160 -17.28 -3.49 11.69
N MET A 161 -17.28 -2.71 12.76
CA MET A 161 -17.26 -3.16 14.15
C MET A 161 -18.62 -2.92 14.77
N GLU A 162 -19.23 -4.00 15.28
CA GLU A 162 -20.52 -3.99 15.98
C GLU A 162 -20.32 -4.42 17.44
N SER A 163 -20.83 -3.64 18.40
CA SER A 163 -20.94 -4.05 19.81
C SER A 163 -22.19 -3.42 20.43
N GLY A 164 -23.04 -4.26 21.04
CA GLY A 164 -24.35 -3.84 21.48
C GLY A 164 -25.21 -3.33 20.32
N ASP A 165 -25.71 -2.09 20.46
CA ASP A 165 -26.48 -1.39 19.42
C ASP A 165 -25.63 -0.48 18.53
N LYS A 166 -24.32 -0.37 18.79
CA LYS A 166 -23.41 0.55 18.12
C LYS A 166 -22.70 -0.10 16.94
N LYS A 167 -22.53 0.69 15.86
CA LYS A 167 -21.88 0.30 14.61
C LYS A 167 -20.89 1.37 14.17
N VAL A 168 -19.62 1.01 14.13
CA VAL A 168 -18.54 1.87 13.63
C VAL A 168 -17.94 1.24 12.37
N HIS A 169 -17.78 2.02 11.32
CA HIS A 169 -17.13 1.58 10.08
C HIS A 169 -15.83 2.32 9.88
N TYR A 170 -14.74 1.58 9.72
CA TYR A 170 -13.43 2.09 9.29
C TYR A 170 -13.26 1.79 7.80
N SER A 171 -13.08 2.82 7.00
CA SER A 171 -13.01 2.66 5.54
C SER A 171 -11.74 1.95 5.07
N GLY A 172 -10.65 1.99 5.87
CA GLY A 172 -9.33 1.75 5.32
C GLY A 172 -9.08 2.68 4.13
N ASP A 173 -8.04 2.38 3.38
CA ASP A 173 -7.76 3.05 2.11
C ASP A 173 -8.48 2.32 0.97
N PHE A 174 -9.12 3.07 0.08
CA PHE A 174 -9.86 2.47 -1.00
C PHE A 174 -9.99 3.37 -2.24
N ARG A 175 -10.44 2.78 -3.35
CA ARG A 175 -10.83 3.46 -4.59
C ARG A 175 -11.98 2.71 -5.28
N GLU A 176 -12.49 3.20 -6.41
CA GLU A 176 -13.48 2.48 -7.23
C GLU A 176 -13.02 2.28 -8.68
N HIS A 177 -11.83 2.73 -9.01
CA HIS A 177 -11.33 2.82 -10.38
C HIS A 177 -10.13 1.90 -10.66
N GLY A 178 -9.85 0.95 -9.76
CA GLY A 178 -8.85 -0.09 -9.93
C GLY A 178 -9.41 -1.33 -10.64
N ARG A 179 -8.80 -2.48 -10.38
CA ARG A 179 -9.19 -3.77 -10.98
C ARG A 179 -10.11 -4.62 -10.10
N LYS A 180 -10.40 -4.14 -8.88
CA LYS A 180 -11.29 -4.82 -7.93
C LYS A 180 -12.67 -4.15 -7.83
N GLU A 181 -13.16 -3.55 -8.91
CA GLU A 181 -14.48 -2.89 -8.98
C GLU A 181 -15.63 -3.78 -8.49
N LYS A 182 -15.55 -5.10 -8.74
CA LYS A 182 -16.55 -6.06 -8.27
C LYS A 182 -16.60 -6.14 -6.74
N ALA A 183 -15.44 -6.08 -6.07
CA ALA A 183 -15.35 -6.07 -4.61
C ALA A 183 -15.96 -4.79 -4.05
N PHE A 184 -15.63 -3.63 -4.62
CA PHE A 184 -16.20 -2.35 -4.20
C PHE A 184 -17.73 -2.30 -4.43
N ARG A 185 -18.24 -2.80 -5.56
CA ARG A 185 -19.70 -2.90 -5.80
C ARG A 185 -20.38 -3.85 -4.82
N TRP A 186 -19.74 -4.98 -4.51
CA TRP A 186 -20.25 -5.92 -3.51
C TRP A 186 -20.34 -5.26 -2.12
N PHE A 187 -19.29 -4.52 -1.70
CA PHE A 187 -19.31 -3.72 -0.48
C PHE A 187 -20.50 -2.76 -0.45
N LEU A 188 -20.69 -1.93 -1.47
CA LEU A 188 -21.80 -0.97 -1.52
C LEU A 188 -23.19 -1.63 -1.43
N HIS A 189 -23.31 -2.87 -1.91
CA HIS A 189 -24.58 -3.62 -1.85
C HIS A 189 -24.84 -4.26 -0.48
N ASN A 190 -23.78 -4.75 0.18
CA ASN A 190 -23.88 -5.57 1.39
C ASN A 190 -23.52 -4.82 2.68
N ALA A 191 -22.92 -3.64 2.57
CA ALA A 191 -22.58 -2.83 3.75
C ALA A 191 -23.85 -2.36 4.49
N PRO A 192 -23.84 -2.34 5.84
CA PRO A 192 -24.98 -1.88 6.62
C PRO A 192 -25.25 -0.40 6.37
N LYS A 193 -26.52 -0.04 6.52
CA LYS A 193 -26.96 1.37 6.48
C LYS A 193 -27.16 1.86 7.91
N ASP A 194 -27.27 3.18 8.02
CA ASP A 194 -27.60 3.85 9.29
C ASP A 194 -26.62 3.49 10.42
N ILE A 195 -25.32 3.54 10.11
CA ILE A 195 -24.21 3.30 11.06
C ILE A 195 -24.01 4.52 11.98
N ASP A 196 -23.49 4.30 13.19
CA ASP A 196 -23.30 5.39 14.16
C ASP A 196 -22.13 6.28 13.77
N ALA A 197 -20.97 5.71 13.38
CA ALA A 197 -19.81 6.46 12.94
C ALA A 197 -19.14 5.83 11.72
N LEU A 198 -18.63 6.70 10.83
CA LEU A 198 -17.81 6.36 9.68
C LEU A 198 -16.47 7.07 9.81
N LEU A 199 -15.37 6.32 10.02
CA LEU A 199 -14.03 6.82 9.83
C LEU A 199 -13.73 6.73 8.33
N LEU A 200 -13.56 7.88 7.68
CA LEU A 200 -13.48 7.97 6.22
C LEU A 200 -12.15 8.54 5.78
N GLU A 201 -11.40 7.79 4.96
CA GLU A 201 -10.15 8.24 4.35
C GLU A 201 -10.35 9.46 3.46
N GLY A 202 -9.32 10.29 3.32
CA GLY A 202 -9.40 11.49 2.52
C GLY A 202 -8.10 11.93 1.88
N THR A 203 -7.30 11.00 1.44
CA THR A 203 -6.00 11.26 0.79
C THR A 203 -6.09 12.25 -0.37
N LEU A 204 -7.20 12.23 -1.13
CA LEU A 204 -7.43 13.12 -2.28
C LEU A 204 -8.39 14.28 -1.97
N VAL A 205 -8.70 14.55 -0.72
CA VAL A 205 -9.44 15.74 -0.33
C VAL A 205 -8.48 16.93 -0.25
N GLY A 206 -8.82 18.05 -0.90
CA GLY A 206 -7.99 19.24 -0.96
C GLY A 206 -7.19 19.40 -2.26
N ASP A 207 -5.92 19.77 -2.16
CA ASP A 207 -5.11 20.23 -3.30
C ASP A 207 -4.52 19.13 -4.19
N ARG A 208 -4.70 17.87 -3.85
CA ARG A 208 -4.23 16.75 -4.69
C ARG A 208 -5.07 16.61 -5.95
N LYS A 209 -4.66 17.28 -7.01
CA LYS A 209 -5.25 17.16 -8.34
C LYS A 209 -4.66 15.95 -9.05
N GLU A 210 -5.40 14.87 -9.10
CA GLU A 210 -5.04 13.70 -9.91
C GLU A 210 -6.09 13.47 -11.00
N ALA A 211 -5.63 12.98 -12.16
CA ALA A 211 -6.55 12.62 -13.24
C ALA A 211 -7.41 11.43 -12.83
N ALA A 212 -8.72 11.55 -12.94
CA ALA A 212 -9.68 10.49 -12.61
C ALA A 212 -9.71 9.42 -13.72
N LYS A 213 -8.60 8.69 -13.91
CA LYS A 213 -8.48 7.57 -14.85
C LYS A 213 -8.70 6.25 -14.13
N THR A 214 -9.25 5.28 -14.87
CA THR A 214 -9.32 3.89 -14.40
C THR A 214 -7.99 3.16 -14.69
N GLU A 215 -7.76 2.00 -14.06
CA GLU A 215 -6.62 1.15 -14.43
C GLU A 215 -6.70 0.65 -15.88
N ASP A 216 -7.89 0.54 -16.46
CA ASP A 216 -8.05 0.22 -17.89
C ASP A 216 -7.64 1.39 -18.80
N ASP A 217 -7.85 2.62 -18.38
CA ASP A 217 -7.36 3.80 -19.10
C ASP A 217 -5.84 3.91 -19.01
N ILE A 218 -5.27 3.62 -17.85
CA ILE A 218 -3.81 3.51 -17.66
C ILE A 218 -3.22 2.44 -18.58
N GLU A 219 -3.87 1.27 -18.71
CA GLU A 219 -3.43 0.20 -19.63
C GLU A 219 -3.43 0.68 -21.09
N LYS A 220 -4.49 1.39 -21.52
CA LYS A 220 -4.57 1.99 -22.87
C LYS A 220 -3.45 3.03 -23.09
N ASP A 221 -3.20 3.88 -22.10
CA ASP A 221 -2.13 4.87 -22.18
C ASP A 221 -0.74 4.21 -22.26
N PHE A 222 -0.50 3.12 -21.50
CA PHE A 222 0.71 2.32 -21.63
C PHE A 222 0.85 1.73 -23.04
N VAL A 223 -0.21 1.13 -23.59
CA VAL A 223 -0.18 0.59 -24.97
C VAL A 223 0.18 1.67 -25.98
N LYS A 224 -0.43 2.87 -25.87
CA LYS A 224 -0.15 4.00 -26.74
C LYS A 224 1.32 4.42 -26.64
N GLU A 225 1.82 4.59 -25.44
CA GLU A 225 3.18 5.05 -25.18
C GLU A 225 4.23 4.03 -25.67
N ILE A 226 4.00 2.73 -25.38
CA ILE A 226 4.90 1.66 -25.80
C ILE A 226 4.94 1.53 -27.31
N LYS A 227 3.80 1.67 -28.01
CA LYS A 227 3.74 1.64 -29.49
C LYS A 227 4.51 2.82 -30.13
N ASN A 228 4.47 3.99 -29.48
CA ASN A 228 5.16 5.19 -29.97
C ASN A 228 6.66 5.22 -29.65
N THR A 229 7.19 4.20 -28.99
CA THR A 229 8.60 4.09 -28.62
C THR A 229 9.29 3.05 -29.47
N SER A 230 10.32 3.46 -30.25
CA SER A 230 11.10 2.55 -31.09
C SER A 230 12.12 1.72 -30.31
N GLY A 231 12.67 2.26 -29.20
CA GLY A 231 13.66 1.60 -28.34
C GLY A 231 13.03 0.95 -27.11
N ILE A 232 13.86 0.80 -26.06
CA ILE A 232 13.43 0.26 -24.76
C ILE A 232 12.46 1.22 -24.05
N VAL A 233 11.50 0.65 -23.36
CA VAL A 233 10.61 1.38 -22.44
C VAL A 233 11.01 1.01 -21.00
N LEU A 234 11.30 2.01 -20.18
CA LEU A 234 11.55 1.87 -18.75
C LEU A 234 10.31 2.32 -17.98
N ALA A 235 9.83 1.53 -17.04
CA ALA A 235 8.64 1.87 -16.26
C ALA A 235 8.97 1.93 -14.76
N VAL A 236 8.70 3.10 -14.15
CA VAL A 236 8.88 3.34 -12.71
C VAL A 236 7.53 3.24 -12.03
N LEU A 237 7.35 2.25 -11.17
CA LEU A 237 6.13 2.03 -10.40
C LEU A 237 6.44 1.28 -9.10
N SER A 238 5.45 1.15 -8.21
CA SER A 238 5.58 0.31 -7.01
C SER A 238 5.52 -1.17 -7.37
N GLY A 239 6.47 -1.96 -6.86
CA GLY A 239 6.48 -3.42 -7.01
C GLY A 239 5.36 -4.14 -6.25
N GLN A 240 4.58 -3.42 -5.45
CA GLN A 240 3.40 -3.94 -4.73
C GLN A 240 2.07 -3.44 -5.31
N ASN A 241 2.10 -2.52 -6.27
CA ASN A 241 0.88 -2.13 -6.99
C ASN A 241 0.57 -3.18 -8.07
N ILE A 242 -0.09 -4.25 -7.65
CA ILE A 242 -0.37 -5.41 -8.50
C ILE A 242 -1.23 -5.02 -9.70
N ASP A 243 -2.24 -4.19 -9.50
CA ASP A 243 -3.11 -3.70 -10.58
C ASP A 243 -2.30 -3.00 -11.68
N ARG A 244 -1.34 -2.16 -11.29
CA ARG A 244 -0.46 -1.42 -12.20
C ARG A 244 0.52 -2.34 -12.93
N ILE A 245 1.07 -3.36 -12.23
CA ILE A 245 1.95 -4.36 -12.86
C ILE A 245 1.16 -5.17 -13.89
N VAL A 246 -0.08 -5.57 -13.58
CA VAL A 246 -0.97 -6.26 -14.52
C VAL A 246 -1.26 -5.39 -15.75
N SER A 247 -1.55 -4.09 -15.53
CA SER A 247 -1.76 -3.13 -16.63
C SER A 247 -0.55 -3.02 -17.53
N LEU A 248 0.65 -2.90 -16.95
CA LEU A 248 1.91 -2.82 -17.71
C LEU A 248 2.22 -4.13 -18.45
N TYR A 249 2.00 -5.28 -17.80
CA TYR A 249 2.19 -6.59 -18.44
C TYR A 249 1.29 -6.76 -19.67
N ARG A 250 -0.01 -6.48 -19.50
CA ARG A 250 -0.97 -6.56 -20.62
C ARG A 250 -0.61 -5.62 -21.76
N ALA A 251 -0.16 -4.41 -21.43
CA ALA A 251 0.28 -3.44 -22.45
C ALA A 251 1.53 -3.93 -23.19
N ALA A 252 2.52 -4.52 -22.48
CA ALA A 252 3.69 -5.11 -23.11
C ALA A 252 3.29 -6.24 -24.07
N VAL A 253 2.47 -7.19 -23.64
CA VAL A 253 1.99 -8.31 -24.48
C VAL A 253 1.23 -7.79 -25.71
N ARG A 254 0.31 -6.83 -25.54
CA ARG A 254 -0.47 -6.24 -26.65
C ARG A 254 0.40 -5.50 -27.68
N THR A 255 1.60 -5.13 -27.31
CA THR A 255 2.55 -4.45 -28.19
C THR A 255 3.67 -5.37 -28.69
N GLY A 256 3.57 -6.68 -28.45
CA GLY A 256 4.55 -7.68 -28.87
C GLY A 256 5.89 -7.59 -28.11
N ARG A 257 5.88 -7.01 -26.90
CA ARG A 257 7.08 -6.87 -26.06
C ARG A 257 7.02 -7.75 -24.82
N SER A 258 8.19 -8.06 -24.26
CA SER A 258 8.31 -8.74 -22.97
C SER A 258 8.35 -7.71 -21.83
N LEU A 259 7.68 -8.03 -20.71
CA LEU A 259 7.86 -7.28 -19.46
C LEU A 259 9.00 -7.88 -18.66
N VAL A 260 10.01 -7.08 -18.35
CA VAL A 260 11.13 -7.44 -17.47
C VAL A 260 10.88 -6.84 -16.09
N VAL A 261 10.71 -7.67 -15.07
CA VAL A 261 10.55 -7.24 -13.67
C VAL A 261 11.82 -7.53 -12.87
N ASP A 262 12.03 -6.83 -11.76
CA ASP A 262 13.12 -7.18 -10.84
C ASP A 262 12.78 -8.43 -10.01
N VAL A 263 13.79 -9.06 -9.41
CA VAL A 263 13.61 -10.28 -8.61
C VAL A 263 12.71 -10.07 -7.39
N TYR A 264 12.63 -8.87 -6.83
CA TYR A 264 11.69 -8.56 -5.75
C TYR A 264 10.25 -8.63 -6.25
N THR A 265 9.93 -7.89 -7.30
CA THR A 265 8.59 -7.87 -7.91
C THR A 265 8.18 -9.27 -8.39
N ALA A 266 9.13 -10.04 -8.96
CA ALA A 266 8.88 -11.42 -9.35
C ALA A 266 8.45 -12.31 -8.16
N ASN A 267 9.13 -12.16 -7.01
CA ASN A 267 8.75 -12.90 -5.79
C ASN A 267 7.40 -12.43 -5.24
N VAL A 268 7.12 -11.10 -5.21
CA VAL A 268 5.81 -10.57 -4.83
C VAL A 268 4.67 -11.21 -5.63
N LEU A 269 4.80 -11.22 -6.97
CA LEU A 269 3.79 -11.82 -7.84
C LEU A 269 3.64 -13.33 -7.60
N ALA A 270 4.75 -14.03 -7.37
CA ALA A 270 4.74 -15.46 -7.12
C ALA A 270 4.13 -15.85 -5.76
N GLU A 271 4.25 -15.00 -4.73
CA GLU A 271 3.57 -15.23 -3.45
C GLU A 271 2.04 -15.03 -3.57
N LEU A 272 1.59 -14.12 -4.41
CA LEU A 272 0.17 -13.80 -4.55
C LEU A 272 -0.59 -14.66 -5.57
N ARG A 273 0.10 -15.44 -6.40
CA ARG A 273 -0.50 -16.24 -7.51
C ARG A 273 -1.57 -17.24 -7.06
N GLU A 274 -1.45 -17.75 -5.83
CA GLU A 274 -2.40 -18.72 -5.29
C GLU A 274 -3.71 -18.06 -4.83
N LEU A 275 -3.65 -16.75 -4.54
CA LEU A 275 -4.78 -15.97 -4.06
C LEU A 275 -5.55 -15.30 -5.20
N ALA A 276 -4.91 -15.07 -6.35
CA ALA A 276 -5.53 -14.43 -7.50
C ALA A 276 -4.87 -14.84 -8.82
N LYS A 277 -5.65 -14.83 -9.90
CA LYS A 277 -5.14 -15.07 -11.26
C LYS A 277 -4.38 -13.84 -11.77
N ILE A 278 -3.12 -13.71 -11.34
CA ILE A 278 -2.21 -12.64 -11.76
C ILE A 278 -1.03 -13.21 -12.55
N PRO A 279 -0.50 -12.47 -13.53
CA PRO A 279 0.69 -12.90 -14.25
C PRO A 279 1.91 -12.90 -13.32
N TYR A 280 2.76 -13.92 -13.42
CA TYR A 280 4.03 -14.03 -12.72
C TYR A 280 5.06 -14.75 -13.62
N PRO A 281 6.37 -14.61 -13.40
CA PRO A 281 7.37 -15.26 -14.24
C PRO A 281 7.25 -16.80 -14.19
N SER A 282 6.78 -17.38 -15.29
CA SER A 282 6.50 -18.84 -15.44
C SER A 282 6.46 -19.22 -16.92
N GLU A 283 6.31 -20.50 -17.22
CA GLU A 283 6.12 -20.99 -18.58
C GLU A 283 4.81 -20.48 -19.20
N GLU A 284 3.74 -20.40 -18.41
CA GLU A 284 2.44 -19.84 -18.84
C GLU A 284 2.55 -18.36 -19.24
N PHE A 285 3.33 -17.58 -18.48
CA PHE A 285 3.56 -16.16 -18.73
C PHE A 285 4.98 -15.91 -19.26
N ASN A 286 5.38 -16.62 -20.30
CA ASN A 286 6.75 -16.67 -20.84
C ASN A 286 7.28 -15.32 -21.35
N THR A 287 6.40 -14.35 -21.59
CA THR A 287 6.74 -12.94 -21.91
C THR A 287 7.10 -12.10 -20.68
N MET A 288 6.94 -12.65 -19.47
CA MET A 288 7.43 -12.01 -18.25
C MET A 288 8.82 -12.57 -17.91
N LYS A 289 9.83 -11.70 -17.94
CA LYS A 289 11.22 -12.03 -17.65
C LYS A 289 11.68 -11.41 -16.33
N VAL A 290 12.74 -11.97 -15.76
CA VAL A 290 13.28 -11.51 -14.46
C VAL A 290 14.69 -11.00 -14.63
N PHE A 291 14.88 -9.75 -14.28
CA PHE A 291 16.18 -9.12 -14.14
C PHE A 291 16.66 -9.19 -12.70
N TYR A 292 17.95 -9.39 -12.51
CA TYR A 292 18.59 -9.51 -11.20
C TYR A 292 19.49 -8.31 -10.95
N PRO A 293 18.99 -7.21 -10.33
CA PRO A 293 19.82 -6.07 -9.97
C PRO A 293 20.93 -6.51 -9.03
N TYR A 294 22.16 -6.08 -9.30
CA TYR A 294 23.35 -6.58 -8.59
C TYR A 294 23.24 -6.44 -7.07
N ARG A 295 23.01 -5.21 -6.59
CA ARG A 295 22.91 -4.93 -5.13
C ARG A 295 21.81 -5.71 -4.43
N LEU A 296 20.65 -5.83 -5.07
CA LEU A 296 19.53 -6.57 -4.52
C LEU A 296 19.81 -8.06 -4.45
N SER A 297 20.39 -8.62 -5.50
CA SER A 297 20.75 -10.04 -5.57
C SER A 297 21.84 -10.39 -4.55
N GLU A 298 22.84 -9.52 -4.37
CA GLU A 298 23.88 -9.68 -3.35
C GLU A 298 23.27 -9.67 -1.93
N LYS A 299 22.33 -8.75 -1.67
CA LYS A 299 21.62 -8.68 -0.39
C LYS A 299 20.87 -9.99 -0.10
N ILE A 300 20.07 -10.49 -1.04
CA ILE A 300 19.31 -11.74 -0.90
C ILE A 300 20.26 -12.92 -0.65
N ALA A 301 21.38 -12.99 -1.37
CA ALA A 301 22.39 -14.03 -1.19
C ALA A 301 23.03 -13.99 0.22
N LYS A 302 23.38 -12.79 0.72
CA LYS A 302 23.92 -12.58 2.08
C LYS A 302 22.94 -12.98 3.18
N MET A 303 21.62 -12.86 2.92
CA MET A 303 20.56 -13.31 3.82
C MET A 303 20.34 -14.84 3.79
N GLY A 304 21.11 -15.57 3.00
CA GLY A 304 20.94 -17.02 2.85
C GLY A 304 19.74 -17.46 1.99
N ARG A 305 18.97 -16.51 1.44
CA ARG A 305 17.74 -16.78 0.67
C ARG A 305 18.01 -16.98 -0.82
N LYS A 306 18.98 -17.85 -1.14
CA LYS A 306 19.31 -18.20 -2.52
C LYS A 306 18.15 -18.88 -3.26
N ASP A 307 17.24 -19.51 -2.53
CA ASP A 307 15.98 -20.05 -3.06
C ASP A 307 15.21 -19.00 -3.87
N MET A 308 15.07 -17.79 -3.36
CA MET A 308 14.37 -16.68 -4.03
C MET A 308 15.09 -16.19 -5.30
N LEU A 309 16.41 -16.35 -5.38
CA LEU A 309 17.17 -16.02 -6.59
C LEU A 309 17.00 -17.09 -7.66
N TYR A 310 17.02 -18.37 -7.28
CA TYR A 310 16.96 -19.46 -8.24
C TYR A 310 15.55 -19.80 -8.72
N ARG A 311 14.52 -19.36 -8.01
CA ARG A 311 13.10 -19.60 -8.31
C ARG A 311 12.74 -19.25 -9.76
N PHE A 312 13.34 -18.20 -10.33
CA PHE A 312 13.03 -17.71 -11.66
C PHE A 312 14.17 -17.93 -12.67
N LYS A 313 15.01 -18.93 -12.48
CA LYS A 313 16.16 -19.20 -13.36
C LYS A 313 15.76 -19.36 -14.84
N ALA A 314 14.62 -20.01 -15.10
CA ALA A 314 14.10 -20.22 -16.47
C ALA A 314 13.61 -18.91 -17.13
N SER A 315 13.17 -17.93 -16.34
CA SER A 315 12.68 -16.63 -16.83
C SER A 315 13.76 -15.53 -16.77
N LYS A 316 14.99 -15.85 -16.41
CA LYS A 316 16.08 -14.89 -16.28
C LYS A 316 16.41 -14.24 -17.62
N VAL A 317 16.60 -12.92 -17.61
CA VAL A 317 17.13 -12.15 -18.74
C VAL A 317 18.43 -11.44 -18.35
N ALA A 318 19.40 -11.45 -19.25
CA ALA A 318 20.70 -10.80 -19.05
C ALA A 318 20.72 -9.38 -19.66
N LYS A 319 21.61 -8.50 -19.14
CA LYS A 319 21.83 -7.16 -19.69
C LYS A 319 22.17 -7.17 -21.18
N LYS A 320 22.92 -8.19 -21.63
CA LYS A 320 23.26 -8.38 -23.04
C LYS A 320 22.01 -8.57 -23.89
N GLU A 321 21.10 -9.44 -23.48
CA GLU A 321 19.86 -9.74 -24.20
C GLU A 321 18.95 -8.51 -24.28
N ILE A 322 18.83 -7.73 -23.18
CA ILE A 322 18.10 -6.46 -23.17
C ILE A 322 18.75 -5.45 -24.13
N SER A 323 20.08 -5.38 -24.14
CA SER A 323 20.84 -4.47 -25.02
C SER A 323 20.70 -4.81 -26.50
N GLU A 324 20.55 -6.09 -26.83
CA GLU A 324 20.39 -6.57 -28.20
C GLU A 324 18.94 -6.47 -28.72
N ASN A 325 17.94 -6.36 -27.80
CA ASN A 325 16.52 -6.32 -28.16
C ASN A 325 15.78 -5.19 -27.43
N PRO A 326 16.26 -3.93 -27.51
CA PRO A 326 15.64 -2.82 -26.78
C PRO A 326 14.19 -2.57 -27.21
N GLU A 327 13.87 -2.74 -28.49
CA GLU A 327 12.53 -2.57 -29.08
C GLU A 327 11.52 -3.64 -28.64
N LYS A 328 11.99 -4.78 -28.10
CA LYS A 328 11.15 -5.87 -27.57
C LYS A 328 11.02 -5.82 -26.05
N THR A 329 11.56 -4.79 -25.40
CA THR A 329 11.68 -4.74 -23.94
C THR A 329 10.86 -3.61 -23.34
N VAL A 330 10.01 -3.94 -22.37
CA VAL A 330 9.47 -3.03 -21.36
C VAL A 330 10.07 -3.46 -20.02
N MET A 331 10.82 -2.59 -19.36
CA MET A 331 11.54 -2.95 -18.14
C MET A 331 11.05 -2.14 -16.94
N PHE A 332 10.59 -2.84 -15.90
CA PHE A 332 10.33 -2.25 -14.59
C PHE A 332 11.64 -1.82 -13.94
N VAL A 333 11.73 -0.57 -13.51
CA VAL A 333 12.95 0.01 -12.95
C VAL A 333 12.70 0.81 -11.68
N LYS A 334 13.74 0.93 -10.86
CA LYS A 334 13.80 1.77 -9.66
C LYS A 334 15.01 2.68 -9.71
N SER A 335 14.99 3.81 -9.01
CA SER A 335 16.14 4.73 -8.93
C SER A 335 17.42 4.03 -8.44
N SER A 336 17.30 3.04 -7.56
CA SER A 336 18.44 2.25 -7.06
C SER A 336 19.14 1.39 -8.13
N MET A 337 18.51 1.20 -9.30
CA MET A 337 19.05 0.39 -10.41
C MET A 337 19.92 1.20 -11.39
N ILE A 338 20.16 2.49 -11.15
CA ILE A 338 21.00 3.33 -12.04
C ILE A 338 22.32 2.64 -12.45
N PRO A 339 23.11 2.01 -11.53
CA PRO A 339 24.35 1.34 -11.92
C PRO A 339 24.14 0.16 -12.89
N ASP A 340 23.03 -0.55 -12.73
CA ASP A 340 22.66 -1.64 -13.63
C ASP A 340 22.21 -1.11 -14.99
N LEU A 341 21.37 -0.07 -15.00
CA LEU A 341 20.87 0.58 -16.21
C LEU A 341 22.00 1.21 -17.03
N ALA A 342 22.95 1.85 -16.37
CA ALA A 342 24.10 2.47 -17.04
C ALA A 342 24.96 1.47 -17.84
N SER A 343 24.88 0.18 -17.52
CA SER A 343 25.61 -0.89 -18.21
C SER A 343 24.81 -1.58 -19.34
N ILE A 344 23.55 -1.19 -19.55
CA ILE A 344 22.72 -1.64 -20.67
C ILE A 344 23.06 -0.77 -21.88
N LYS A 345 23.49 -1.41 -23.00
CA LYS A 345 23.74 -0.70 -24.26
C LYS A 345 22.40 -0.35 -24.93
N ASN A 346 22.41 0.67 -25.79
CA ASN A 346 21.24 1.12 -26.55
C ASN A 346 20.06 1.61 -25.67
N ILE A 347 20.39 2.15 -24.47
CA ILE A 347 19.42 2.71 -23.53
C ILE A 347 19.21 4.21 -23.74
N ASP A 348 20.12 4.87 -24.48
CA ASP A 348 20.02 6.29 -24.78
C ASP A 348 18.77 6.58 -25.61
N GLY A 349 18.06 7.65 -25.30
CA GLY A 349 16.78 7.99 -25.95
C GLY A 349 15.60 7.11 -25.55
N ALA A 350 15.73 6.26 -24.53
CA ALA A 350 14.62 5.44 -24.02
C ALA A 350 13.41 6.29 -23.60
N THR A 351 12.23 5.70 -23.62
CA THR A 351 11.08 6.29 -22.97
C THR A 351 10.97 5.79 -21.53
N VAL A 352 10.90 6.72 -20.60
CA VAL A 352 10.65 6.44 -19.17
C VAL A 352 9.21 6.78 -18.84
N ILE A 353 8.41 5.76 -18.51
CA ILE A 353 7.05 5.92 -18.00
C ILE A 353 7.13 6.00 -16.48
N TYR A 354 6.83 7.17 -15.91
CA TYR A 354 6.68 7.33 -14.48
C TYR A 354 5.22 7.10 -14.09
N SER A 355 4.97 6.08 -13.26
CA SER A 355 3.63 5.63 -12.91
C SER A 355 3.41 5.56 -11.39
N MET A 356 3.89 6.59 -10.70
CA MET A 356 3.68 6.86 -9.28
C MET A 356 3.14 8.28 -9.12
N TRP A 357 2.76 8.66 -7.92
CA TRP A 357 2.34 10.04 -7.63
C TRP A 357 3.45 11.04 -8.00
N GLY A 358 3.06 12.09 -8.72
CA GLY A 358 4.02 13.08 -9.27
C GLY A 358 4.87 13.78 -8.22
N GLY A 359 4.33 14.01 -7.02
CA GLY A 359 5.07 14.66 -5.93
C GLY A 359 6.33 13.94 -5.47
N TYR A 360 6.45 12.62 -5.70
CA TYR A 360 7.70 11.90 -5.41
C TYR A 360 8.86 12.28 -6.33
N LEU A 361 8.60 12.87 -7.51
CA LEU A 361 9.67 13.33 -8.41
C LEU A 361 10.49 14.46 -7.79
N ASP A 362 9.88 15.27 -6.91
CA ASP A 362 10.52 16.39 -6.23
C ASP A 362 11.38 15.95 -5.03
N GLU A 363 11.29 14.67 -4.63
CA GLU A 363 12.09 14.15 -3.53
C GLU A 363 13.60 14.18 -3.85
N PRO A 364 14.46 14.53 -2.87
CA PRO A 364 15.92 14.50 -3.07
C PRO A 364 16.44 13.14 -3.54
N SER A 365 15.80 12.04 -3.16
CA SER A 365 16.15 10.68 -3.56
C SER A 365 15.96 10.41 -5.05
N MET A 366 15.12 11.18 -5.74
CA MET A 366 14.86 11.05 -7.18
C MET A 366 15.82 11.87 -8.05
N LYS A 367 16.50 12.89 -7.52
CA LYS A 367 17.42 13.74 -8.28
C LYS A 367 18.47 12.96 -9.07
N PRO A 368 19.16 11.93 -8.51
CA PRO A 368 20.13 11.15 -9.30
C PRO A 368 19.48 10.42 -10.49
N PHE A 369 18.24 9.97 -10.35
CA PHE A 369 17.53 9.28 -11.42
C PHE A 369 17.08 10.26 -12.51
N LEU A 370 16.58 11.43 -12.14
CA LEU A 370 16.24 12.49 -13.10
C LEU A 370 17.47 12.97 -13.88
N HIS A 371 18.61 13.14 -13.20
CA HIS A 371 19.88 13.46 -13.87
C HIS A 371 20.34 12.34 -14.82
N PHE A 372 20.14 11.08 -14.44
CA PHE A 372 20.43 9.95 -15.32
C PHE A 372 19.54 9.96 -16.58
N ILE A 373 18.24 10.26 -16.44
CA ILE A 373 17.30 10.42 -17.56
C ILE A 373 17.78 11.51 -18.51
N GLU A 374 18.12 12.69 -17.97
CA GLU A 374 18.62 13.82 -18.75
C GLU A 374 19.92 13.49 -19.48
N LYS A 375 20.92 12.95 -18.76
CA LYS A 375 22.23 12.57 -19.32
C LYS A 375 22.11 11.56 -20.47
N LYS A 376 21.09 10.72 -20.45
CA LYS A 376 20.81 9.67 -21.44
C LYS A 376 19.82 10.12 -22.52
N ASN A 377 19.45 11.39 -22.56
CA ASN A 377 18.45 11.96 -23.49
C ASN A 377 17.14 11.15 -23.53
N MET A 378 16.71 10.63 -22.35
CA MET A 378 15.49 9.84 -22.25
C MET A 378 14.27 10.76 -22.17
N ARG A 379 13.14 10.29 -22.72
CA ARG A 379 11.86 11.00 -22.62
C ARG A 379 11.06 10.51 -21.42
N LEU A 380 10.77 11.42 -20.49
CA LEU A 380 9.94 11.13 -19.32
C LEU A 380 8.45 11.41 -19.61
N THR A 381 7.60 10.44 -19.37
CA THR A 381 6.13 10.54 -19.52
C THR A 381 5.45 10.13 -18.21
N HIS A 382 4.50 10.91 -17.72
CA HIS A 382 3.73 10.59 -16.50
C HIS A 382 2.39 9.94 -16.87
N ILE A 383 2.20 8.67 -16.47
CA ILE A 383 0.97 7.89 -16.66
C ILE A 383 0.60 7.28 -15.32
N HIS A 384 -0.36 7.90 -14.62
CA HIS A 384 -0.72 7.53 -13.25
C HIS A 384 -2.22 7.72 -12.98
N THR A 385 -2.73 6.98 -12.03
CA THR A 385 -3.99 7.21 -11.32
C THR A 385 -3.82 6.79 -9.86
N SER A 386 -4.54 7.43 -8.97
CA SER A 386 -4.40 7.24 -7.52
C SER A 386 -4.76 5.84 -7.04
N GLY A 387 -4.19 5.45 -5.90
CA GLY A 387 -4.62 4.30 -5.11
C GLY A 387 -5.84 4.60 -4.23
N HIS A 388 -6.27 5.87 -4.12
CA HIS A 388 -7.24 6.37 -3.16
C HIS A 388 -8.51 6.92 -3.82
N ALA A 389 -9.56 7.07 -3.00
CA ALA A 389 -10.89 7.48 -3.44
C ALA A 389 -10.95 8.95 -3.86
N PHE A 390 -11.48 9.22 -5.04
CA PHE A 390 -11.90 10.58 -5.40
C PHE A 390 -13.10 11.02 -4.57
N VAL A 391 -13.27 12.33 -4.38
CA VAL A 391 -14.40 12.92 -3.62
C VAL A 391 -15.76 12.37 -4.04
N LYS A 392 -15.98 12.13 -5.35
CA LYS A 392 -17.21 11.51 -5.86
C LYS A 392 -17.44 10.10 -5.28
N THR A 393 -16.37 9.34 -5.09
CA THR A 393 -16.42 7.97 -4.52
C THR A 393 -16.70 8.02 -3.02
N LEU A 394 -16.07 8.95 -2.29
CA LEU A 394 -16.36 9.20 -0.87
C LEU A 394 -17.85 9.55 -0.69
N LYS A 395 -18.40 10.47 -1.50
CA LYS A 395 -19.84 10.82 -1.48
C LYS A 395 -20.74 9.61 -1.76
N LYS A 396 -20.33 8.70 -2.64
CA LYS A 396 -21.07 7.45 -2.92
C LYS A 396 -21.12 6.55 -1.69
N VAL A 397 -20.01 6.38 -0.98
CA VAL A 397 -19.94 5.57 0.26
C VAL A 397 -20.81 6.19 1.36
N VAL A 398 -20.68 7.48 1.62
CA VAL A 398 -21.50 8.19 2.63
C VAL A 398 -22.99 8.05 2.32
N LYS A 399 -23.40 8.20 1.05
CA LYS A 399 -24.80 8.04 0.63
C LYS A 399 -25.35 6.63 0.90
N VAL A 400 -24.50 5.60 0.76
CA VAL A 400 -24.92 4.20 0.99
C VAL A 400 -24.98 3.87 2.46
N LEU A 401 -23.93 4.20 3.22
CA LEU A 401 -23.81 3.86 4.65
C LEU A 401 -24.68 4.72 5.55
N LYS A 402 -25.02 5.96 5.14
CA LYS A 402 -25.80 6.93 5.90
C LYS A 402 -25.34 7.07 7.35
N PRO A 403 -24.07 7.41 7.59
CA PRO A 403 -23.53 7.51 8.93
C PRO A 403 -24.20 8.65 9.70
N LYS A 404 -24.44 8.45 11.02
CA LYS A 404 -24.87 9.52 11.92
C LYS A 404 -23.76 10.55 12.11
N THR A 405 -22.50 10.08 12.12
CA THR A 405 -21.31 10.92 12.24
C THR A 405 -20.23 10.46 11.27
N ILE A 406 -19.55 11.41 10.61
CA ILE A 406 -18.37 11.17 9.76
C ILE A 406 -17.16 11.73 10.48
N ILE A 407 -16.14 10.91 10.67
CA ILE A 407 -14.87 11.28 11.29
C ILE A 407 -13.78 11.17 10.21
N PRO A 408 -13.17 12.30 9.80
CA PRO A 408 -12.08 12.30 8.83
C PRO A 408 -10.84 11.57 9.39
N ILE A 409 -10.20 10.75 8.56
CA ILE A 409 -8.93 10.12 8.85
C ILE A 409 -8.08 10.03 7.58
N HIS A 410 -6.76 9.86 7.71
CA HIS A 410 -5.85 9.70 6.58
C HIS A 410 -5.97 10.88 5.59
N THR A 411 -5.96 12.10 6.09
CA THR A 411 -6.12 13.33 5.31
C THR A 411 -5.35 14.50 5.91
N PHE A 412 -4.82 15.38 5.07
CA PHE A 412 -4.28 16.68 5.51
C PHE A 412 -5.36 17.76 5.69
N HIS A 413 -6.60 17.50 5.21
CA HIS A 413 -7.66 18.49 5.12
C HIS A 413 -8.97 18.00 5.76
N PRO A 414 -8.98 17.65 7.07
CA PRO A 414 -10.21 17.24 7.74
C PRO A 414 -11.27 18.36 7.77
N ASP A 415 -10.84 19.62 7.79
CA ASP A 415 -11.67 20.82 7.75
C ASP A 415 -12.58 20.87 6.50
N LEU A 416 -12.07 20.41 5.34
CA LEU A 416 -12.83 20.41 4.09
C LEU A 416 -13.97 19.40 4.08
N TYR A 417 -13.99 18.44 5.00
CA TYR A 417 -15.10 17.47 5.08
C TYR A 417 -16.43 18.15 5.44
N LYS A 418 -16.40 19.21 6.26
CA LYS A 418 -17.59 19.98 6.63
C LYS A 418 -18.27 20.64 5.43
N ILE A 419 -17.49 20.89 4.35
CA ILE A 419 -18.02 21.44 3.09
C ILE A 419 -18.58 20.30 2.20
N LEU A 420 -18.01 19.11 2.32
CA LEU A 420 -18.35 17.97 1.46
C LEU A 420 -19.52 17.13 1.97
N PHE A 421 -19.67 17.04 3.31
CA PHE A 421 -20.58 16.13 3.99
C PHE A 421 -21.30 16.77 5.16
N PRO A 422 -22.53 16.33 5.45
CA PRO A 422 -23.22 16.67 6.71
C PRO A 422 -22.64 15.86 7.88
N ASN A 423 -22.87 16.32 9.10
CA ASN A 423 -22.57 15.58 10.34
C ASN A 423 -21.10 15.16 10.50
N VAL A 424 -20.17 16.03 10.12
CA VAL A 424 -18.74 15.80 10.29
C VAL A 424 -18.34 16.17 11.72
N HIS A 425 -17.64 15.24 12.36
CA HIS A 425 -16.96 15.44 13.62
C HIS A 425 -15.45 15.36 13.38
N GLU A 426 -14.83 16.51 13.33
CA GLU A 426 -13.38 16.64 13.24
C GLU A 426 -12.79 16.43 14.64
N VAL A 427 -11.79 15.57 14.76
CA VAL A 427 -11.13 15.21 16.02
C VAL A 427 -9.62 15.39 15.90
N SER A 428 -8.96 15.51 17.03
CA SER A 428 -7.48 15.53 17.12
C SER A 428 -6.93 14.16 17.49
N ASP A 429 -5.65 13.93 17.16
CA ASP A 429 -4.96 12.70 17.57
C ASP A 429 -4.97 12.57 19.11
N GLY A 430 -5.34 11.40 19.61
CA GLY A 430 -5.47 11.10 21.03
C GLY A 430 -6.80 11.55 21.68
N GLU A 431 -7.68 12.22 20.96
CA GLU A 431 -9.00 12.63 21.46
C GLU A 431 -9.94 11.42 21.55
N GLU A 432 -10.62 11.25 22.69
CA GLU A 432 -11.63 10.22 22.91
C GLU A 432 -12.99 10.70 22.44
N VAL A 433 -13.62 9.93 21.57
CA VAL A 433 -14.97 10.19 21.03
C VAL A 433 -15.93 9.12 21.53
N LYS A 434 -17.02 9.53 22.16
CA LYS A 434 -18.12 8.64 22.54
C LYS A 434 -19.07 8.44 21.35
N ILE A 435 -19.22 7.19 20.92
CA ILE A 435 -20.13 6.77 19.86
C ILE A 435 -21.51 6.36 20.43
#